data_256d33f3fdd1708d22893374534dc4b5
#
_entry.id   256d33f3fdd1708d22893374534dc4b5
#
_cell.length_a   1.000
_cell.length_b   1.000
_cell.length_c   1.000
_cell.angle_alpha   90.00
_cell.angle_beta   90.00
_cell.angle_gamma   90.00
#
_symmetry.space_group_name_H-M   'P 1'
#
loop_
_entity.id
_entity.type
_entity.pdbx_description
1 polymer ?
#
loop_
_entity_poly.entity_id
_entity_poly.type
_entity_poly.pdbx_seq_one_letter_code
_entity_poly.pdbx_strand_id
1 'polypeptide(L)'
;MKVKNGYKIEKNGWKYISIKGKPYELGYAHGELLSKEIKEGINMLKFSLYDSHGLPFDFFIEVSNFFFKTKIQENYPELMEELKGILNGANKHGAGITLDELILWNNAASLDYPLSKLEEYLNDIPELERKYGNILKNLSTGAQEGGSKDKCSAFIAVGEYTNDGKICCAHNSFDGYLEGQFFYCIIDSNPTKGNRMIYQGAPGYISSQTDFFVTSAGIIGTETTIGGFISYKYRDPIVCRIRHAMQYGKNLDDYVEILTNNNSGDYANSWLFGDIKTNEIMRIELGVEYVNVERTKNGYFIGFNAAYDPRIRNLECINTGFDDIRRHQGARKVRLEQLMEQNKGKIDTNIAKEIIADHYDVYLNKINPSSRTCCSHYDLDDRAFMSQSDRPKPYEPRGALDGAVCDSSLAKNMSFIMRWGSSCGIAFDKEDFVKRNAQWKRFGPYLHDRQSQPWTLFKSNEKYIFQNKTNKINKINKINKINKITKTTRNKTTRNKTTRNKTTRNKTTRNEIK
;
A
#
# COMPACT_ATOMS: atom_id res chain seq x y z
N MET A 1 -17.20 12.65 4.12
CA MET A 1 -17.35 13.75 3.14
C MET A 1 -18.04 13.20 1.89
N LYS A 2 -18.90 13.99 1.21
CA LYS A 2 -19.59 13.58 -0.03
C LYS A 2 -19.42 14.67 -1.08
N VAL A 3 -19.13 14.28 -2.32
CA VAL A 3 -19.03 15.15 -3.51
C VAL A 3 -19.95 14.62 -4.62
N LYS A 4 -20.03 15.30 -5.78
CA LYS A 4 -20.93 14.93 -6.87
C LYS A 4 -20.76 13.46 -7.29
N ASN A 5 -19.54 13.02 -7.56
CA ASN A 5 -19.25 11.70 -8.12
C ASN A 5 -18.53 10.76 -7.12
N GLY A 6 -18.58 11.05 -5.81
CA GLY A 6 -17.90 10.21 -4.84
C GLY A 6 -18.15 10.57 -3.37
N TYR A 7 -17.51 9.81 -2.51
CA TYR A 7 -17.49 10.07 -1.07
C TYR A 7 -16.26 9.47 -0.40
N LYS A 8 -15.89 10.04 0.77
CA LYS A 8 -14.79 9.58 1.64
C LYS A 8 -15.32 9.10 2.97
N ILE A 9 -14.76 8.00 3.48
CA ILE A 9 -14.94 7.46 4.84
C ILE A 9 -13.56 7.22 5.44
N GLU A 10 -13.40 7.49 6.74
CA GLU A 10 -12.22 7.11 7.49
C GLU A 10 -12.55 5.88 8.37
N LYS A 11 -11.66 4.89 8.37
CA LYS A 11 -11.89 3.62 9.06
C LYS A 11 -10.56 2.97 9.44
N ASN A 12 -10.29 2.87 10.74
CA ASN A 12 -9.12 2.16 11.26
C ASN A 12 -7.80 2.57 10.58
N GLY A 13 -7.55 3.89 10.52
CA GLY A 13 -6.36 4.46 9.90
C GLY A 13 -6.40 4.62 8.37
N TRP A 14 -7.34 3.99 7.70
CA TRP A 14 -7.54 4.07 6.25
C TRP A 14 -8.46 5.20 5.83
N LYS A 15 -8.18 5.78 4.66
CA LYS A 15 -9.08 6.68 3.93
C LYS A 15 -9.67 5.95 2.74
N TYR A 16 -10.91 5.52 2.87
CA TYR A 16 -11.64 4.89 1.78
C TYR A 16 -12.36 5.96 0.97
N ILE A 17 -12.14 5.97 -0.34
CA ILE A 17 -12.92 6.76 -1.30
C ILE A 17 -13.64 5.85 -2.28
N SER A 18 -14.89 6.20 -2.60
CA SER A 18 -15.63 5.59 -3.72
C SER A 18 -15.92 6.68 -4.74
N ILE A 19 -15.47 6.47 -5.96
CA ILE A 19 -15.53 7.42 -7.06
C ILE A 19 -16.10 6.77 -8.31
N LYS A 20 -16.82 7.54 -9.15
CA LYS A 20 -17.46 7.03 -10.37
C LYS A 20 -17.57 8.08 -11.45
N GLY A 21 -17.57 7.66 -12.69
CA GLY A 21 -17.80 8.53 -13.84
C GLY A 21 -16.85 8.33 -15.00
N LYS A 22 -16.79 9.31 -15.88
CA LYS A 22 -15.79 9.42 -16.94
C LYS A 22 -14.42 9.75 -16.34
N PRO A 23 -13.29 9.58 -17.06
CA PRO A 23 -11.96 9.81 -16.51
C PRO A 23 -11.80 11.13 -15.74
N TYR A 24 -12.15 12.26 -16.35
CA TYR A 24 -12.10 13.56 -15.66
C TYR A 24 -12.99 13.63 -14.41
N GLU A 25 -14.20 13.04 -14.45
CA GLU A 25 -15.13 13.05 -13.32
C GLU A 25 -14.63 12.18 -12.15
N LEU A 26 -14.00 11.03 -12.45
CA LEU A 26 -13.31 10.19 -11.46
C LEU A 26 -12.22 10.98 -10.77
N GLY A 27 -11.32 11.56 -11.56
CA GLY A 27 -10.21 12.36 -11.06
C GLY A 27 -10.68 13.57 -10.23
N TYR A 28 -11.70 14.30 -10.72
CA TYR A 28 -12.22 15.47 -10.02
C TYR A 28 -12.76 15.10 -8.62
N ALA A 29 -13.55 14.02 -8.54
CA ALA A 29 -14.04 13.53 -7.25
C ALA A 29 -12.91 13.09 -6.32
N HIS A 30 -11.88 12.40 -6.85
CA HIS A 30 -10.69 12.00 -6.11
C HIS A 30 -9.96 13.21 -5.52
N GLY A 31 -9.66 14.21 -6.37
CA GLY A 31 -8.99 15.45 -5.96
C GLY A 31 -9.78 16.24 -4.91
N GLU A 32 -11.12 16.39 -5.07
CA GLU A 32 -11.97 17.04 -4.06
C GLU A 32 -11.93 16.31 -2.70
N LEU A 33 -11.95 14.97 -2.72
CA LEU A 33 -12.04 14.16 -1.50
C LEU A 33 -10.72 14.10 -0.73
N LEU A 34 -9.57 14.22 -1.40
CA LEU A 34 -8.24 14.04 -0.82
C LEU A 34 -7.31 15.24 -1.05
N SER A 35 -7.85 16.44 -1.28
CA SER A 35 -7.10 17.66 -1.59
C SER A 35 -5.97 17.95 -0.61
N LYS A 36 -6.26 17.88 0.70
CA LYS A 36 -5.28 18.12 1.76
C LYS A 36 -4.18 17.07 1.72
N GLU A 37 -4.56 15.82 1.62
CA GLU A 37 -3.66 14.67 1.65
C GLU A 37 -2.73 14.64 0.41
N ILE A 38 -3.25 15.04 -0.77
CA ILE A 38 -2.45 15.17 -1.99
C ILE A 38 -1.38 16.26 -1.82
N LYS A 39 -1.76 17.43 -1.28
CA LYS A 39 -0.81 18.52 -1.00
C LYS A 39 0.29 18.08 -0.03
N GLU A 40 -0.08 17.38 1.05
CA GLU A 40 0.86 16.87 2.04
C GLU A 40 1.83 15.87 1.42
N GLY A 41 1.34 14.92 0.59
CA GLY A 41 2.17 13.95 -0.12
C GLY A 41 3.17 14.60 -1.07
N ILE A 42 2.76 15.58 -1.87
CA ILE A 42 3.65 16.30 -2.78
C ILE A 42 4.70 17.12 -2.00
N ASN A 43 4.33 17.76 -0.91
CA ASN A 43 5.29 18.48 -0.07
C ASN A 43 6.31 17.52 0.58
N MET A 44 5.87 16.32 0.95
CA MET A 44 6.77 15.26 1.44
C MET A 44 7.73 14.80 0.35
N LEU A 45 7.23 14.60 -0.88
CA LEU A 45 8.05 14.21 -2.02
C LEU A 45 9.16 15.23 -2.29
N LYS A 46 8.85 16.53 -2.21
CA LYS A 46 9.85 17.61 -2.36
C LYS A 46 11.01 17.46 -1.37
N PHE A 47 10.69 17.18 -0.11
CA PHE A 47 11.70 16.96 0.92
C PHE A 47 12.48 15.66 0.68
N SER A 48 11.80 14.57 0.38
CA SER A 48 12.42 13.26 0.19
C SER A 48 13.38 13.23 -0.99
N LEU A 49 13.00 13.80 -2.13
CA LEU A 49 13.87 13.90 -3.31
C LEU A 49 15.10 14.77 -3.04
N TYR A 50 14.93 15.88 -2.32
CA TYR A 50 16.07 16.72 -1.93
C TYR A 50 17.00 15.99 -0.96
N ASP A 51 16.47 15.30 0.06
CA ASP A 51 17.29 14.53 1.04
C ASP A 51 18.03 13.37 0.36
N SER A 52 17.42 12.73 -0.61
CA SER A 52 18.00 11.56 -1.29
C SER A 52 19.06 11.93 -2.33
N HIS A 53 18.87 13.03 -3.06
CA HIS A 53 19.67 13.35 -4.25
C HIS A 53 20.42 14.69 -4.15
N GLY A 54 20.05 15.58 -3.21
CA GLY A 54 20.65 16.91 -3.10
C GLY A 54 20.33 17.86 -4.26
N LEU A 55 19.29 17.55 -5.06
CA LEU A 55 18.91 18.30 -6.25
C LEU A 55 17.60 19.09 -6.04
N PRO A 56 17.43 20.22 -6.74
CA PRO A 56 16.20 21.00 -6.66
C PRO A 56 15.01 20.25 -7.24
N PHE A 57 13.82 20.47 -6.71
CA PHE A 57 12.60 19.80 -7.14
C PHE A 57 12.27 20.00 -8.62
N ASP A 58 12.57 21.18 -9.18
CA ASP A 58 12.34 21.50 -10.59
C ASP A 58 13.15 20.59 -11.54
N PHE A 59 14.32 20.11 -11.11
CA PHE A 59 15.06 19.11 -11.85
C PHE A 59 14.23 17.83 -12.06
N PHE A 60 13.61 17.33 -11.00
CA PHE A 60 12.78 16.11 -11.07
C PHE A 60 11.50 16.33 -11.86
N ILE A 61 10.95 17.54 -11.83
CA ILE A 61 9.81 17.92 -12.70
C ILE A 61 10.20 17.82 -14.17
N GLU A 62 11.35 18.37 -14.56
CA GLU A 62 11.82 18.31 -15.96
C GLU A 62 12.08 16.88 -16.42
N VAL A 63 12.74 16.07 -15.59
CA VAL A 63 12.95 14.64 -15.83
C VAL A 63 11.61 13.90 -15.97
N SER A 64 10.69 14.11 -15.06
CA SER A 64 9.36 13.48 -15.08
C SER A 64 8.54 13.89 -16.33
N ASN A 65 8.64 15.13 -16.73
CA ASN A 65 7.94 15.63 -17.93
C ASN A 65 8.44 14.93 -19.20
N PHE A 66 9.73 14.72 -19.33
CA PHE A 66 10.30 14.00 -20.46
C PHE A 66 9.93 12.51 -20.42
N PHE A 67 10.27 11.82 -19.35
CA PHE A 67 10.17 10.36 -19.31
C PHE A 67 8.74 9.85 -19.14
N PHE A 68 7.87 10.57 -18.43
CA PHE A 68 6.53 10.08 -18.08
C PHE A 68 5.41 10.88 -18.73
N LYS A 69 5.37 12.21 -18.58
CA LYS A 69 4.26 13.04 -19.06
C LYS A 69 4.02 12.88 -20.55
N THR A 70 5.08 12.89 -21.36
CA THR A 70 5.00 12.72 -22.80
C THR A 70 4.34 11.39 -23.16
N LYS A 71 4.78 10.28 -22.52
CA LYS A 71 4.22 8.94 -22.77
C LYS A 71 2.77 8.80 -22.32
N ILE A 72 2.41 9.42 -21.19
CA ILE A 72 1.03 9.44 -20.71
C ILE A 72 0.12 10.20 -21.69
N GLN A 73 0.58 11.34 -22.23
CA GLN A 73 -0.16 12.14 -23.20
C GLN A 73 -0.37 11.41 -24.52
N GLU A 74 0.68 10.75 -25.03
CA GLU A 74 0.66 10.05 -26.29
C GLU A 74 -0.21 8.79 -26.25
N ASN A 75 -0.04 7.95 -25.23
CA ASN A 75 -0.55 6.58 -25.24
C ASN A 75 -1.74 6.35 -24.28
N TYR A 76 -1.95 7.24 -23.30
CA TYR A 76 -2.99 7.09 -22.27
C TYR A 76 -3.81 8.38 -22.05
N PRO A 77 -4.46 8.94 -23.10
CA PRO A 77 -5.15 10.23 -23.00
C PRO A 77 -6.26 10.23 -21.94
N GLU A 78 -6.92 9.10 -21.69
CA GLU A 78 -7.94 9.02 -20.64
C GLU A 78 -7.37 9.07 -19.22
N LEU A 79 -6.14 8.57 -18.99
CA LEU A 79 -5.45 8.72 -17.71
C LEU A 79 -4.96 10.15 -17.50
N MET A 80 -4.53 10.82 -18.58
CA MET A 80 -4.21 12.24 -18.55
C MET A 80 -5.44 13.08 -18.16
N GLU A 81 -6.64 12.76 -18.69
CA GLU A 81 -7.88 13.43 -18.29
C GLU A 81 -8.24 13.15 -16.83
N GLU A 82 -8.00 11.95 -16.31
CA GLU A 82 -8.19 11.65 -14.90
C GLU A 82 -7.23 12.46 -14.01
N LEU A 83 -5.94 12.57 -14.37
CA LEU A 83 -4.96 13.42 -13.68
C LEU A 83 -5.35 14.91 -13.69
N LYS A 84 -5.82 15.44 -14.82
CA LYS A 84 -6.38 16.81 -14.90
C LYS A 84 -7.60 16.98 -13.97
N GLY A 85 -8.43 15.95 -13.90
CA GLY A 85 -9.55 15.92 -12.95
C GLY A 85 -9.06 16.01 -11.51
N ILE A 86 -8.09 15.19 -11.10
CA ILE A 86 -7.50 15.21 -9.74
C ILE A 86 -6.93 16.59 -9.42
N LEU A 87 -6.16 17.15 -10.34
CA LEU A 87 -5.60 18.51 -10.23
C LEU A 87 -6.68 19.54 -9.90
N ASN A 88 -7.71 19.59 -10.74
CA ASN A 88 -8.77 20.60 -10.63
C ASN A 88 -9.61 20.39 -9.37
N GLY A 89 -9.91 19.15 -9.01
CA GLY A 89 -10.63 18.82 -7.78
C GLY A 89 -9.83 19.19 -6.52
N ALA A 90 -8.52 18.89 -6.50
CA ALA A 90 -7.64 19.22 -5.38
C ALA A 90 -7.48 20.76 -5.24
N ASN A 91 -7.25 21.47 -6.34
CA ASN A 91 -7.03 22.91 -6.33
C ASN A 91 -8.29 23.71 -5.98
N LYS A 92 -9.48 23.18 -6.25
CA LYS A 92 -10.75 23.76 -5.77
C LYS A 92 -10.76 23.94 -4.24
N HIS A 93 -10.06 23.10 -3.51
CA HIS A 93 -9.93 23.14 -2.05
C HIS A 93 -8.57 23.67 -1.57
N GLY A 94 -7.84 24.39 -2.43
CA GLY A 94 -6.62 25.11 -2.07
C GLY A 94 -5.37 24.23 -1.93
N ALA A 95 -5.30 23.11 -2.66
CA ALA A 95 -4.06 22.32 -2.70
C ALA A 95 -2.91 23.12 -3.27
N GLY A 96 -3.15 23.91 -4.34
CA GLY A 96 -2.14 24.76 -4.97
C GLY A 96 -1.02 23.96 -5.64
N ILE A 97 -1.38 22.82 -6.22
CA ILE A 97 -0.44 21.91 -6.92
C ILE A 97 -0.52 22.12 -8.44
N THR A 98 0.49 21.64 -9.16
CA THR A 98 0.54 21.60 -10.63
C THR A 98 0.29 20.21 -11.17
N LEU A 99 -0.02 20.09 -12.47
CA LEU A 99 -0.16 18.80 -13.15
C LEU A 99 1.17 18.03 -13.15
N ASP A 100 2.28 18.73 -13.33
CA ASP A 100 3.62 18.15 -13.39
C ASP A 100 4.03 17.56 -12.02
N GLU A 101 3.72 18.25 -10.92
CA GLU A 101 3.90 17.73 -9.57
C GLU A 101 3.06 16.45 -9.33
N LEU A 102 1.82 16.43 -9.83
CA LEU A 102 0.95 15.26 -9.68
C LEU A 102 1.43 14.07 -10.52
N ILE A 103 1.95 14.33 -11.73
CA ILE A 103 2.55 13.29 -12.58
C ILE A 103 3.81 12.74 -11.92
N LEU A 104 4.70 13.60 -11.43
CA LEU A 104 5.88 13.17 -10.68
C LEU A 104 5.51 12.34 -9.45
N TRP A 105 4.49 12.76 -8.68
CA TRP A 105 3.99 12.02 -7.51
C TRP A 105 3.52 10.61 -7.89
N ASN A 106 2.80 10.44 -9.01
CA ASN A 106 2.35 9.15 -9.51
C ASN A 106 3.49 8.24 -10.02
N ASN A 107 4.65 8.81 -10.37
CA ASN A 107 5.79 8.08 -10.94
C ASN A 107 7.03 8.10 -10.02
N ALA A 108 6.90 8.59 -8.79
CA ALA A 108 8.03 8.74 -7.87
C ALA A 108 8.77 7.42 -7.59
N ALA A 109 8.03 6.32 -7.48
CA ALA A 109 8.61 4.99 -7.26
C ALA A 109 9.44 4.48 -8.45
N SER A 110 9.16 5.00 -9.65
CA SER A 110 9.81 4.63 -10.91
C SER A 110 10.99 5.53 -11.27
N LEU A 111 11.18 6.64 -10.56
CA LEU A 111 12.07 7.73 -10.97
C LEU A 111 13.56 7.35 -11.03
N ASP A 112 14.02 6.47 -10.15
CA ASP A 112 15.42 6.04 -10.07
C ASP A 112 15.91 5.36 -11.36
N TYR A 113 15.03 4.68 -12.11
CA TYR A 113 15.39 3.97 -13.33
C TYR A 113 15.74 4.91 -14.50
N PRO A 114 14.89 5.86 -14.90
CA PRO A 114 15.29 6.85 -15.92
C PRO A 114 16.43 7.75 -15.45
N LEU A 115 16.54 8.06 -14.15
CA LEU A 115 17.69 8.83 -13.64
C LEU A 115 19.00 8.08 -13.84
N SER A 116 19.02 6.75 -13.66
CA SER A 116 20.22 5.93 -13.87
C SER A 116 20.71 5.93 -15.32
N LYS A 117 19.82 6.23 -16.25
CA LYS A 117 20.07 6.26 -17.70
C LYS A 117 20.03 7.66 -18.29
N LEU A 118 19.95 8.69 -17.45
CA LEU A 118 19.73 10.05 -17.89
C LEU A 118 20.80 10.54 -18.87
N GLU A 119 22.07 10.16 -18.68
CA GLU A 119 23.17 10.53 -19.56
C GLU A 119 22.93 10.07 -21.02
N GLU A 120 22.27 8.93 -21.22
CA GLU A 120 21.97 8.39 -22.55
C GLU A 120 20.95 9.26 -23.32
N TYR A 121 20.14 10.08 -22.60
CA TYR A 121 19.06 10.89 -23.12
C TYR A 121 19.30 12.41 -23.05
N LEU A 122 20.47 12.87 -22.59
CA LEU A 122 20.74 14.31 -22.42
C LEU A 122 20.63 15.10 -23.72
N ASN A 123 21.02 14.49 -24.86
CA ASN A 123 20.88 15.12 -26.17
C ASN A 123 19.41 15.41 -26.55
N ASP A 124 18.47 14.64 -26.00
CA ASP A 124 17.04 14.81 -26.22
C ASP A 124 16.43 15.84 -25.25
N ILE A 125 17.20 16.26 -24.22
CA ILE A 125 16.78 17.21 -23.18
C ILE A 125 17.83 18.32 -23.01
N PRO A 126 18.11 19.12 -24.03
CA PRO A 126 19.21 20.10 -24.00
C PRO A 126 19.06 21.18 -22.93
N GLU A 127 17.83 21.52 -22.54
CA GLU A 127 17.57 22.46 -21.44
C GLU A 127 18.01 21.91 -20.09
N LEU A 128 17.81 20.60 -19.86
CA LEU A 128 18.24 19.94 -18.63
C LEU A 128 19.77 19.93 -18.53
N GLU A 129 20.46 19.61 -19.63
CA GLU A 129 21.92 19.64 -19.70
C GLU A 129 22.45 21.06 -19.48
N ARG A 130 21.84 22.07 -20.11
CA ARG A 130 22.24 23.47 -19.95
C ARG A 130 22.10 23.96 -18.50
N LYS A 131 21.02 23.59 -17.81
CA LYS A 131 20.75 24.03 -16.42
C LYS A 131 21.56 23.25 -15.38
N TYR A 132 21.71 21.96 -15.57
CA TYR A 132 22.18 21.04 -14.53
C TYR A 132 23.44 20.24 -14.91
N GLY A 133 24.00 20.40 -16.11
CA GLY A 133 25.10 19.59 -16.65
C GLY A 133 26.32 19.48 -15.72
N ASN A 134 26.67 20.56 -14.99
CA ASN A 134 27.76 20.52 -14.00
C ASN A 134 27.42 19.67 -12.76
N ILE A 135 26.14 19.55 -12.44
CA ILE A 135 25.64 18.77 -11.29
C ILE A 135 25.50 17.31 -11.69
N LEU A 136 25.03 17.05 -12.91
CA LEU A 136 24.82 15.72 -13.46
C LEU A 136 26.09 14.87 -13.50
N LYS A 137 27.25 15.49 -13.76
CA LYS A 137 28.57 14.81 -13.72
C LYS A 137 28.93 14.22 -12.35
N ASN A 138 28.27 14.69 -11.29
CA ASN A 138 28.48 14.25 -9.91
C ASN A 138 27.28 13.46 -9.34
N LEU A 139 26.26 13.19 -10.15
CA LEU A 139 25.15 12.35 -9.74
C LEU A 139 25.63 10.91 -9.51
N SER A 140 25.97 10.59 -8.26
CA SER A 140 25.93 9.20 -7.83
C SER A 140 24.46 8.78 -7.78
N THR A 141 23.99 8.22 -8.88
CA THR A 141 22.63 7.67 -8.91
C THR A 141 22.60 6.47 -7.99
N GLY A 142 21.69 6.46 -7.03
CA GLY A 142 21.48 5.28 -6.17
C GLY A 142 21.21 4.00 -6.96
N ALA A 143 20.87 4.12 -8.23
CA ALA A 143 20.74 3.05 -9.20
C ALA A 143 22.08 2.39 -9.59
N GLN A 144 23.21 3.10 -9.56
CA GLN A 144 24.53 2.48 -9.77
C GLN A 144 24.91 1.50 -8.66
N GLU A 145 24.23 1.57 -7.53
CA GLU A 145 24.51 0.74 -6.35
C GLU A 145 23.46 -0.37 -6.13
N GLY A 146 22.70 -0.73 -7.16
CA GLY A 146 21.82 -1.90 -7.06
C GLY A 146 20.33 -1.62 -6.90
N GLY A 147 19.82 -0.63 -7.61
CA GLY A 147 18.41 -0.56 -7.96
C GLY A 147 17.46 -0.19 -6.83
N SER A 148 16.18 -0.32 -7.15
CA SER A 148 15.10 0.00 -6.22
C SER A 148 15.26 -0.76 -4.91
N LYS A 149 14.96 -0.08 -3.84
CA LYS A 149 14.88 -0.63 -2.49
C LYS A 149 13.79 -1.69 -2.45
N ASP A 150 14.01 -2.76 -1.69
CA ASP A 150 12.96 -3.78 -1.47
C ASP A 150 11.71 -3.15 -0.91
N LYS A 151 10.56 -3.59 -1.42
CA LYS A 151 9.30 -2.93 -1.08
C LYS A 151 8.21 -3.86 -0.54
N CYS A 152 8.33 -5.19 -0.64
CA CYS A 152 7.18 -6.07 -0.37
C CYS A 152 7.58 -7.49 0.03
N SER A 153 6.66 -8.16 0.75
CA SER A 153 6.53 -9.62 0.76
C SER A 153 5.14 -10.01 0.31
N ALA A 154 5.02 -11.06 -0.48
CA ALA A 154 3.75 -11.53 -0.99
C ALA A 154 3.73 -13.05 -1.18
N PHE A 155 2.53 -13.62 -1.22
CA PHE A 155 2.29 -14.94 -1.78
C PHE A 155 0.90 -15.04 -2.40
N ILE A 156 0.73 -15.98 -3.30
CA ILE A 156 -0.56 -16.44 -3.81
C ILE A 156 -0.55 -17.96 -3.91
N ALA A 157 -1.61 -18.61 -3.44
CA ALA A 157 -1.72 -20.07 -3.36
C ALA A 157 -3.07 -20.56 -3.86
N VAL A 158 -3.12 -21.81 -4.37
CA VAL A 158 -4.32 -22.46 -4.90
C VAL A 158 -4.20 -23.99 -4.81
N GLY A 159 -5.31 -24.68 -4.92
CA GLY A 159 -5.35 -26.14 -4.95
C GLY A 159 -4.98 -26.75 -3.60
N GLU A 160 -4.04 -27.69 -3.60
CA GLU A 160 -3.66 -28.44 -2.38
C GLU A 160 -3.04 -27.60 -1.26
N TYR A 161 -2.68 -26.33 -1.51
CA TYR A 161 -2.12 -25.45 -0.49
C TYR A 161 -3.18 -24.73 0.33
N THR A 162 -4.37 -24.50 -0.23
CA THR A 162 -5.46 -23.80 0.46
C THR A 162 -6.48 -24.78 1.05
N ASN A 163 -7.20 -24.33 2.08
CA ASN A 163 -8.14 -25.17 2.82
C ASN A 163 -9.39 -25.59 2.01
N ASP A 164 -9.72 -24.82 0.96
CA ASP A 164 -10.90 -25.06 0.10
C ASP A 164 -10.53 -25.28 -1.38
N GLY A 165 -9.24 -25.36 -1.70
CA GLY A 165 -8.73 -25.51 -3.06
C GLY A 165 -8.85 -24.27 -3.93
N LYS A 166 -9.30 -23.12 -3.39
CA LYS A 166 -9.45 -21.86 -4.11
C LYS A 166 -8.32 -20.90 -3.81
N ILE A 167 -8.25 -19.82 -4.59
CA ILE A 167 -7.18 -18.83 -4.48
C ILE A 167 -7.23 -18.11 -3.13
N CYS A 168 -6.07 -18.03 -2.47
CA CYS A 168 -5.81 -17.16 -1.34
C CYS A 168 -4.47 -16.46 -1.52
N CYS A 169 -4.39 -15.15 -1.23
CA CYS A 169 -3.17 -14.36 -1.34
C CYS A 169 -3.01 -13.39 -0.16
N ALA A 170 -1.76 -13.02 0.09
CA ALA A 170 -1.43 -11.95 1.02
C ALA A 170 -0.23 -11.14 0.54
N HIS A 171 -0.17 -9.90 1.02
CA HIS A 171 0.87 -8.91 0.71
C HIS A 171 1.12 -8.01 1.91
N ASN A 172 2.33 -7.50 2.04
CA ASN A 172 2.61 -6.29 2.80
C ASN A 172 3.57 -5.39 2.03
N SER A 173 3.26 -4.10 2.01
CA SER A 173 4.14 -3.07 1.47
C SER A 173 5.16 -2.69 2.54
N PHE A 174 6.44 -2.57 2.15
CA PHE A 174 7.41 -1.81 2.94
C PHE A 174 8.05 -0.74 2.09
N ASP A 175 8.15 0.44 2.68
CA ASP A 175 8.81 1.58 2.04
C ASP A 175 9.47 2.47 3.10
N GLY A 176 10.19 3.50 2.64
CA GLY A 176 10.58 4.62 3.48
C GLY A 176 9.34 5.24 4.13
N TYR A 177 9.43 5.57 5.43
CA TYR A 177 8.27 6.06 6.15
C TYR A 177 7.84 7.45 5.72
N LEU A 178 8.71 8.20 5.04
CA LEU A 178 8.36 9.52 4.48
C LEU A 178 7.25 9.40 3.41
N GLU A 179 7.44 8.54 2.41
CA GLU A 179 6.47 8.33 1.33
C GLU A 179 5.40 7.33 1.75
N GLY A 180 5.81 6.22 2.34
CA GLY A 180 4.94 5.10 2.68
C GLY A 180 3.82 5.45 3.65
N GLN A 181 4.00 6.46 4.50
CA GLN A 181 2.96 6.93 5.40
C GLN A 181 1.71 7.48 4.68
N PHE A 182 1.74 7.67 3.36
CA PHE A 182 0.59 8.09 2.55
C PHE A 182 -0.13 6.91 1.87
N PHE A 183 0.36 5.67 1.98
CA PHE A 183 -0.24 4.49 1.31
C PHE A 183 -1.50 3.96 2.00
N TYR A 184 -2.19 4.82 2.74
CA TYR A 184 -3.39 4.50 3.53
C TYR A 184 -4.72 4.71 2.79
N CYS A 185 -4.70 4.82 1.46
CA CYS A 185 -5.94 4.99 0.70
C CYS A 185 -6.47 3.65 0.18
N ILE A 186 -7.78 3.44 0.34
CA ILE A 186 -8.52 2.40 -0.37
C ILE A 186 -9.40 3.11 -1.39
N ILE A 187 -9.16 2.85 -2.66
CA ILE A 187 -9.81 3.51 -3.78
C ILE A 187 -10.76 2.52 -4.48
N ASP A 188 -12.05 2.76 -4.35
CA ASP A 188 -13.11 2.04 -5.05
C ASP A 188 -13.52 2.87 -6.28
N SER A 189 -12.91 2.56 -7.41
CA SER A 189 -13.09 3.25 -8.68
C SER A 189 -14.07 2.52 -9.59
N ASN A 190 -15.12 3.23 -10.03
CA ASN A 190 -16.14 2.72 -10.93
C ASN A 190 -16.19 3.56 -12.22
N PRO A 191 -15.29 3.33 -13.19
CA PRO A 191 -15.26 4.04 -14.46
C PRO A 191 -16.48 3.71 -15.32
N THR A 192 -16.83 4.62 -16.24
CA THR A 192 -17.92 4.39 -17.22
C THR A 192 -17.57 3.35 -18.27
N LYS A 193 -16.28 3.03 -18.44
CA LYS A 193 -15.78 1.99 -19.35
C LYS A 193 -14.79 1.09 -18.62
N GLY A 194 -14.87 -0.21 -18.89
CA GLY A 194 -13.97 -1.21 -18.29
C GLY A 194 -14.43 -1.70 -16.92
N ASN A 195 -13.51 -2.30 -16.20
CA ASN A 195 -13.76 -2.94 -14.92
C ASN A 195 -13.91 -1.91 -13.79
N ARG A 196 -14.81 -2.18 -12.85
CA ARG A 196 -14.72 -1.60 -11.52
C ARG A 196 -13.51 -2.18 -10.80
N MET A 197 -12.81 -1.35 -10.04
CA MET A 197 -11.59 -1.71 -9.34
C MET A 197 -11.68 -1.25 -7.90
N ILE A 198 -11.24 -2.08 -6.95
CA ILE A 198 -10.95 -1.66 -5.58
C ILE A 198 -9.49 -1.97 -5.30
N TYR A 199 -8.72 -0.98 -4.87
CA TYR A 199 -7.28 -1.10 -4.71
C TYR A 199 -6.73 -0.22 -3.60
N GLN A 200 -5.57 -0.61 -3.09
CA GLN A 200 -4.75 0.23 -2.23
C GLN A 200 -3.95 1.24 -3.06
N GLY A 201 -3.78 2.44 -2.54
CA GLY A 201 -3.00 3.50 -3.18
C GLY A 201 -2.66 4.63 -2.22
N ALA A 202 -2.13 5.72 -2.77
CA ALA A 202 -1.89 6.97 -2.07
C ALA A 202 -2.85 8.07 -2.54
N PRO A 203 -2.98 9.18 -1.80
CA PRO A 203 -3.76 10.34 -2.25
C PRO A 203 -3.28 10.84 -3.62
N GLY A 204 -4.17 10.88 -4.61
CA GLY A 204 -3.84 11.30 -5.98
C GLY A 204 -3.27 10.23 -6.89
N TYR A 205 -3.09 8.99 -6.44
CA TYR A 205 -2.65 7.88 -7.28
C TYR A 205 -3.77 7.35 -8.17
N ILE A 206 -3.47 7.14 -9.45
CA ILE A 206 -4.40 6.59 -10.44
C ILE A 206 -4.33 5.06 -10.55
N SER A 207 -3.36 4.42 -9.90
CA SER A 207 -3.15 2.97 -9.92
C SER A 207 -2.75 2.45 -8.53
N SER A 208 -2.72 1.13 -8.39
CA SER A 208 -2.19 0.47 -7.19
C SER A 208 -0.67 0.34 -7.28
N GLN A 209 0.04 1.39 -6.93
CA GLN A 209 1.50 1.34 -6.77
C GLN A 209 1.94 0.75 -5.43
N THR A 210 0.99 0.47 -4.56
CA THR A 210 1.16 -0.30 -3.32
C THR A 210 0.74 -1.76 -3.52
N ASP A 211 0.36 -2.10 -4.76
CA ASP A 211 0.40 -3.44 -5.34
C ASP A 211 -0.59 -4.43 -4.75
N PHE A 212 -1.80 -3.95 -4.42
CA PHE A 212 -2.89 -4.83 -4.02
C PHE A 212 -4.24 -4.35 -4.56
N PHE A 213 -4.90 -5.20 -5.36
CA PHE A 213 -6.18 -4.85 -5.96
C PHE A 213 -7.06 -6.05 -6.28
N VAL A 214 -8.36 -5.77 -6.46
CA VAL A 214 -9.37 -6.68 -6.99
C VAL A 214 -10.19 -5.94 -8.06
N THR A 215 -10.49 -6.63 -9.17
CA THR A 215 -11.31 -6.08 -10.26
C THR A 215 -12.62 -6.84 -10.43
N SER A 216 -13.61 -6.18 -11.03
CA SER A 216 -14.91 -6.82 -11.35
C SER A 216 -14.81 -7.93 -12.40
N ALA A 217 -13.68 -8.02 -13.10
CA ALA A 217 -13.36 -9.17 -13.95
C ALA A 217 -13.01 -10.43 -13.14
N GLY A 218 -12.88 -10.33 -11.81
CA GLY A 218 -12.50 -11.44 -10.95
C GLY A 218 -11.00 -11.69 -10.89
N ILE A 219 -10.20 -10.68 -11.20
CA ILE A 219 -8.73 -10.73 -11.06
C ILE A 219 -8.34 -10.14 -9.71
N ILE A 220 -7.51 -10.88 -8.98
CA ILE A 220 -6.76 -10.42 -7.82
C ILE A 220 -5.34 -10.14 -8.30
N GLY A 221 -4.75 -9.01 -7.90
CA GLY A 221 -3.36 -8.67 -8.22
C GLY A 221 -2.59 -8.22 -7.00
N THR A 222 -1.35 -8.69 -6.92
CA THR A 222 -0.32 -8.23 -5.99
C THR A 222 1.04 -8.35 -6.66
N GLU A 223 2.07 -7.70 -6.10
CA GLU A 223 3.41 -7.76 -6.67
C GLU A 223 4.51 -7.70 -5.62
N THR A 224 5.74 -7.92 -6.06
CA THR A 224 6.94 -7.48 -5.34
C THR A 224 7.97 -6.93 -6.33
N THR A 225 8.53 -5.78 -6.03
CA THR A 225 9.57 -5.16 -6.84
C THR A 225 10.77 -6.09 -6.99
N ILE A 226 11.31 -6.23 -8.20
CA ILE A 226 12.58 -6.93 -8.44
C ILE A 226 13.72 -5.98 -8.07
N GLY A 227 14.37 -6.24 -6.95
CA GLY A 227 15.49 -5.43 -6.45
C GLY A 227 16.76 -5.58 -7.32
N GLY A 228 17.57 -4.52 -7.33
CA GLY A 228 18.81 -4.50 -8.10
C GLY A 228 18.64 -4.41 -9.62
N PHE A 229 17.46 -4.15 -10.12
CA PHE A 229 17.19 -4.05 -11.55
C PHE A 229 17.85 -2.81 -12.16
N ILE A 230 18.50 -2.95 -13.34
CA ILE A 230 19.31 -1.91 -13.97
C ILE A 230 18.92 -1.58 -15.42
N SER A 231 18.01 -2.33 -16.02
CA SER A 231 17.59 -2.10 -17.40
C SER A 231 16.46 -1.06 -17.47
N TYR A 232 16.55 -0.15 -18.43
CA TYR A 232 15.51 0.85 -18.71
C TYR A 232 15.49 1.21 -20.20
N LYS A 233 14.29 1.44 -20.75
CA LYS A 233 14.07 1.97 -22.10
C LYS A 233 13.00 3.05 -22.05
N TYR A 234 13.12 4.09 -22.88
CA TYR A 234 12.13 5.17 -22.99
C TYR A 234 10.85 4.66 -23.64
N ARG A 235 9.97 4.09 -22.84
CA ARG A 235 8.70 3.47 -23.21
C ARG A 235 7.62 3.83 -22.19
N ASP A 236 6.50 3.10 -22.18
CA ASP A 236 5.35 3.40 -21.34
C ASP A 236 5.61 3.09 -19.84
N PRO A 237 5.24 4.03 -18.95
CA PRO A 237 5.43 3.82 -17.51
C PRO A 237 4.50 2.74 -16.94
N ILE A 238 4.99 2.02 -15.92
CA ILE A 238 4.23 0.93 -15.27
C ILE A 238 2.91 1.42 -14.69
N VAL A 239 2.86 2.64 -14.13
CA VAL A 239 1.64 3.21 -13.56
C VAL A 239 0.48 3.21 -14.56
N CYS A 240 0.76 3.48 -15.83
CA CYS A 240 -0.23 3.46 -16.90
C CYS A 240 -0.57 2.03 -17.35
N ARG A 241 0.45 1.18 -17.54
CA ARG A 241 0.26 -0.20 -17.99
C ARG A 241 -0.54 -1.02 -16.98
N ILE A 242 -0.20 -0.95 -15.69
CA ILE A 242 -0.96 -1.68 -14.65
C ILE A 242 -2.37 -1.10 -14.48
N ARG A 243 -2.53 0.24 -14.52
CA ARG A 243 -3.87 0.85 -14.50
C ARG A 243 -4.72 0.40 -15.68
N HIS A 244 -4.12 0.32 -16.87
CA HIS A 244 -4.80 -0.17 -18.08
C HIS A 244 -5.20 -1.65 -17.93
N ALA A 245 -4.31 -2.50 -17.42
CA ALA A 245 -4.61 -3.90 -17.14
C ALA A 245 -5.74 -4.07 -16.11
N MET A 246 -5.72 -3.33 -15.01
CA MET A 246 -6.80 -3.34 -14.01
C MET A 246 -8.16 -2.95 -14.63
N GLN A 247 -8.17 -1.93 -15.48
CA GLN A 247 -9.41 -1.39 -16.05
C GLN A 247 -9.93 -2.21 -17.23
N TYR A 248 -9.08 -2.80 -18.06
CA TYR A 248 -9.49 -3.43 -19.31
C TYR A 248 -9.17 -4.93 -19.40
N GLY A 249 -8.26 -5.45 -18.58
CA GLY A 249 -7.93 -6.87 -18.53
C GLY A 249 -9.10 -7.72 -18.00
N LYS A 250 -9.45 -8.78 -18.71
CA LYS A 250 -10.57 -9.67 -18.40
C LYS A 250 -10.14 -11.04 -17.88
N ASN A 251 -8.92 -11.42 -18.15
CA ASN A 251 -8.29 -12.71 -17.83
C ASN A 251 -6.77 -12.53 -17.71
N LEU A 252 -6.05 -13.59 -17.36
CA LEU A 252 -4.60 -13.56 -17.17
C LEU A 252 -3.81 -13.28 -18.45
N ASP A 253 -4.34 -13.69 -19.63
CA ASP A 253 -3.67 -13.43 -20.92
C ASP A 253 -3.68 -11.95 -21.27
N ASP A 254 -4.80 -11.26 -21.04
CA ASP A 254 -4.88 -9.81 -21.22
C ASP A 254 -3.86 -9.07 -20.34
N TYR A 255 -3.63 -9.56 -19.10
CA TYR A 255 -2.62 -8.97 -18.21
C TYR A 255 -1.19 -9.17 -18.75
N VAL A 256 -0.88 -10.35 -19.27
CA VAL A 256 0.43 -10.61 -19.91
C VAL A 256 0.61 -9.66 -21.09
N GLU A 257 -0.35 -9.59 -22.01
CA GLU A 257 -0.28 -8.75 -23.19
C GLU A 257 -0.09 -7.26 -22.84
N ILE A 258 -0.94 -6.72 -21.95
CA ILE A 258 -0.90 -5.31 -21.59
C ILE A 258 0.40 -4.95 -20.84
N LEU A 259 0.85 -5.78 -19.92
CA LEU A 259 2.03 -5.48 -19.10
C LEU A 259 3.34 -5.65 -19.85
N THR A 260 3.40 -6.52 -20.85
CA THR A 260 4.61 -6.72 -21.67
C THR A 260 4.70 -5.72 -22.82
N ASN A 261 3.55 -5.23 -23.32
CA ASN A 261 3.53 -4.26 -24.41
C ASN A 261 4.18 -2.95 -23.98
N ASN A 262 5.18 -2.52 -24.75
CA ASN A 262 5.91 -1.26 -24.56
C ASN A 262 6.47 -1.06 -23.14
N ASN A 263 6.93 -2.15 -22.51
CA ASN A 263 7.50 -2.14 -21.16
C ASN A 263 8.81 -1.34 -21.11
N SER A 264 8.84 -0.30 -20.26
CA SER A 264 10.00 0.56 -20.06
C SER A 264 11.05 0.00 -19.10
N GLY A 265 10.65 -0.91 -18.18
CA GLY A 265 11.49 -1.33 -17.06
C GLY A 265 11.60 -0.30 -15.94
N ASP A 266 10.77 0.74 -15.96
CA ASP A 266 10.75 1.82 -14.97
C ASP A 266 10.39 1.36 -13.56
N TYR A 267 9.83 0.16 -13.43
CA TYR A 267 9.56 -0.51 -12.16
C TYR A 267 9.43 -2.02 -12.43
N ALA A 268 10.54 -2.72 -12.41
CA ALA A 268 10.55 -4.16 -12.65
C ALA A 268 9.91 -4.92 -11.49
N ASN A 269 8.96 -5.79 -11.80
CA ASN A 269 8.13 -6.47 -10.80
C ASN A 269 8.02 -7.96 -11.08
N SER A 270 7.88 -8.71 -9.99
CA SER A 270 7.30 -10.05 -9.96
C SER A 270 5.83 -9.93 -9.57
N TRP A 271 4.94 -9.86 -10.55
CA TRP A 271 3.49 -9.79 -10.35
C TRP A 271 2.90 -11.15 -10.06
N LEU A 272 2.01 -11.22 -9.06
CA LEU A 272 1.24 -12.40 -8.69
C LEU A 272 -0.24 -12.12 -8.94
N PHE A 273 -0.81 -12.82 -9.93
CA PHE A 273 -2.23 -12.66 -10.28
C PHE A 273 -3.02 -13.92 -10.02
N GLY A 274 -4.30 -13.76 -9.69
CA GLY A 274 -5.25 -14.87 -9.60
C GLY A 274 -6.54 -14.57 -10.35
N ASP A 275 -6.99 -15.48 -11.20
CA ASP A 275 -8.31 -15.43 -11.84
C ASP A 275 -9.27 -16.38 -11.10
N ILE A 276 -10.21 -15.82 -10.35
CA ILE A 276 -11.18 -16.60 -9.57
C ILE A 276 -12.18 -17.37 -10.43
N LYS A 277 -12.31 -17.05 -11.72
CA LYS A 277 -13.21 -17.75 -12.64
C LYS A 277 -12.62 -19.08 -13.11
N THR A 278 -11.32 -19.10 -13.38
CA THR A 278 -10.58 -20.29 -13.85
C THR A 278 -9.91 -21.05 -12.70
N ASN A 279 -9.88 -20.45 -11.49
CA ASN A 279 -9.13 -20.92 -10.33
C ASN A 279 -7.64 -21.15 -10.66
N GLU A 280 -7.06 -20.22 -11.41
CA GLU A 280 -5.67 -20.25 -11.86
C GLU A 280 -4.90 -19.08 -11.28
N ILE A 281 -3.65 -19.33 -10.86
CA ILE A 281 -2.72 -18.30 -10.44
C ILE A 281 -1.57 -18.18 -11.41
N MET A 282 -1.00 -16.97 -11.50
CA MET A 282 0.07 -16.63 -12.42
C MET A 282 1.13 -15.80 -11.70
N ARG A 283 2.41 -16.09 -11.96
CA ARG A 283 3.53 -15.18 -11.74
C ARG A 283 4.03 -14.68 -13.09
N ILE A 284 4.15 -13.35 -13.22
CA ILE A 284 4.83 -12.73 -14.36
C ILE A 284 5.97 -11.88 -13.85
N GLU A 285 7.20 -12.13 -14.30
CA GLU A 285 8.39 -11.35 -14.00
C GLU A 285 8.75 -10.49 -15.20
N LEU A 286 8.70 -9.17 -15.00
CA LEU A 286 8.86 -8.17 -16.06
C LEU A 286 10.26 -7.58 -16.05
N GLY A 287 11.20 -8.21 -16.74
CA GLY A 287 12.42 -7.58 -17.21
C GLY A 287 12.16 -6.77 -18.50
N VAL A 288 13.16 -6.08 -19.01
CA VAL A 288 13.08 -5.32 -20.28
C VAL A 288 13.39 -6.21 -21.47
N GLU A 289 14.43 -7.02 -21.36
CA GLU A 289 14.87 -7.96 -22.39
C GLU A 289 14.24 -9.34 -22.21
N TYR A 290 13.95 -9.73 -20.97
CA TYR A 290 13.40 -11.02 -20.63
C TYR A 290 12.10 -10.89 -19.84
N VAL A 291 11.13 -11.70 -20.18
CA VAL A 291 9.89 -11.86 -19.44
C VAL A 291 9.70 -13.33 -19.13
N ASN A 292 9.27 -13.66 -17.92
CA ASN A 292 8.92 -15.00 -17.52
C ASN A 292 7.47 -15.08 -17.05
N VAL A 293 6.71 -16.07 -17.53
CA VAL A 293 5.32 -16.30 -17.16
C VAL A 293 5.15 -17.73 -16.69
N GLU A 294 4.70 -17.91 -15.47
CA GLU A 294 4.39 -19.23 -14.91
C GLU A 294 2.94 -19.25 -14.42
N ARG A 295 2.24 -20.34 -14.63
CA ARG A 295 0.84 -20.53 -14.24
C ARG A 295 0.61 -21.88 -13.58
N THR A 296 -0.34 -21.93 -12.64
CA THR A 296 -0.75 -23.18 -12.03
C THR A 296 -2.18 -23.10 -11.49
N LYS A 297 -2.83 -24.27 -11.39
CA LYS A 297 -4.10 -24.47 -10.67
C LYS A 297 -3.91 -25.29 -9.39
N ASN A 298 -2.64 -25.68 -9.10
CA ASN A 298 -2.29 -26.42 -7.90
C ASN A 298 -0.86 -26.07 -7.48
N GLY A 299 -0.69 -25.21 -6.50
CA GLY A 299 0.61 -24.74 -6.05
C GLY A 299 0.57 -23.35 -5.46
N TYR A 300 1.73 -22.70 -5.41
CA TYR A 300 1.87 -21.31 -4.94
C TYR A 300 2.96 -20.57 -5.69
N PHE A 301 2.90 -19.25 -5.63
CA PHE A 301 4.00 -18.35 -5.96
C PHE A 301 4.26 -17.40 -4.77
N ILE A 302 5.53 -17.07 -4.57
CA ILE A 302 5.97 -16.11 -3.54
C ILE A 302 6.69 -14.93 -4.19
N GLY A 303 6.59 -13.77 -3.54
CA GLY A 303 7.30 -12.54 -3.86
C GLY A 303 8.17 -12.10 -2.69
N PHE A 304 9.45 -11.81 -2.94
CA PHE A 304 10.46 -11.49 -1.93
C PHE A 304 11.55 -10.52 -2.46
N ASN A 305 11.23 -9.77 -3.50
CA ASN A 305 12.06 -8.76 -4.18
C ASN A 305 13.26 -9.32 -4.95
N ALA A 306 13.15 -10.50 -5.53
CA ALA A 306 14.12 -11.02 -6.49
C ALA A 306 13.42 -11.87 -7.55
N ALA A 307 13.94 -11.85 -8.76
CA ALA A 307 13.42 -12.67 -9.85
C ALA A 307 13.81 -14.14 -9.69
N TYR A 308 12.87 -15.05 -9.96
CA TYR A 308 13.15 -16.48 -10.11
C TYR A 308 13.81 -16.79 -11.45
N ASP A 309 13.42 -16.09 -12.52
CA ASP A 309 14.04 -16.26 -13.82
C ASP A 309 15.52 -15.89 -13.78
N PRO A 310 16.43 -16.84 -14.09
CA PRO A 310 17.88 -16.59 -14.00
C PRO A 310 18.37 -15.57 -15.04
N ARG A 311 17.69 -15.39 -16.17
CA ARG A 311 18.07 -14.39 -17.18
C ARG A 311 17.81 -12.98 -16.64
N ILE A 312 16.63 -12.74 -16.07
CA ILE A 312 16.32 -11.46 -15.44
C ILE A 312 17.27 -11.22 -14.26
N ARG A 313 17.40 -12.21 -13.36
CA ARG A 313 18.23 -12.10 -12.16
C ARG A 313 19.70 -11.84 -12.42
N ASN A 314 20.27 -12.49 -13.44
CA ASN A 314 21.71 -12.46 -13.69
C ASN A 314 22.13 -11.46 -14.79
N LEU A 315 21.22 -11.08 -15.68
CA LEU A 315 21.53 -10.24 -16.83
C LEU A 315 20.92 -8.84 -16.75
N GLU A 316 19.82 -8.68 -15.99
CA GLU A 316 19.14 -7.40 -15.81
C GLU A 316 19.16 -6.88 -14.37
N CYS A 317 19.78 -7.60 -13.43
CA CYS A 317 19.89 -7.18 -12.03
C CYS A 317 21.35 -7.24 -11.54
N ILE A 318 21.66 -6.39 -10.56
CA ILE A 318 22.92 -6.45 -9.81
C ILE A 318 22.65 -7.15 -8.47
N ASN A 319 23.43 -8.17 -8.15
CA ASN A 319 23.49 -8.88 -6.87
C ASN A 319 22.24 -8.79 -5.96
N THR A 320 21.24 -9.64 -6.21
CA THR A 320 19.96 -9.63 -5.51
C THR A 320 19.98 -10.34 -4.15
N GLY A 321 21.04 -11.08 -3.81
CA GLY A 321 21.04 -11.92 -2.60
C GLY A 321 20.04 -13.07 -2.62
N PHE A 322 19.65 -13.56 -3.80
CA PHE A 322 18.60 -14.57 -4.02
C PHE A 322 18.78 -15.85 -3.17
N ASP A 323 19.99 -16.35 -3.03
CA ASP A 323 20.32 -17.55 -2.24
C ASP A 323 21.08 -17.23 -0.93
N ASP A 324 21.24 -15.96 -0.58
CA ASP A 324 21.98 -15.56 0.62
C ASP A 324 21.01 -15.20 1.76
N ILE A 325 20.86 -16.11 2.71
CA ILE A 325 19.99 -15.91 3.89
C ILE A 325 20.47 -14.82 4.86
N ARG A 326 21.69 -14.30 4.70
CA ARG A 326 22.15 -13.12 5.45
C ARG A 326 21.46 -11.86 4.92
N ARG A 327 21.04 -11.88 3.67
CA ARG A 327 20.36 -10.78 2.99
C ARG A 327 18.84 -10.94 3.06
N HIS A 328 18.15 -9.82 2.99
CA HIS A 328 16.70 -9.77 3.15
C HIS A 328 15.93 -10.57 2.09
N GLN A 329 16.38 -10.60 0.81
CA GLN A 329 15.71 -11.39 -0.23
C GLN A 329 15.82 -12.89 0.05
N GLY A 330 17.03 -13.41 0.21
CA GLY A 330 17.24 -14.84 0.43
C GLY A 330 16.65 -15.34 1.74
N ALA A 331 16.72 -14.55 2.82
CA ALA A 331 16.07 -14.88 4.08
C ALA A 331 14.55 -15.00 3.94
N ARG A 332 13.90 -14.03 3.30
CA ARG A 332 12.44 -14.04 3.09
C ARG A 332 12.00 -15.13 2.12
N LYS A 333 12.79 -15.41 1.06
CA LYS A 333 12.54 -16.55 0.17
C LYS A 333 12.44 -17.84 0.95
N VAL A 334 13.49 -18.19 1.69
CA VAL A 334 13.53 -19.43 2.48
C VAL A 334 12.40 -19.47 3.50
N ARG A 335 12.13 -18.36 4.19
CA ARG A 335 11.06 -18.33 5.19
C ARG A 335 9.67 -18.49 4.57
N LEU A 336 9.36 -17.80 3.49
CA LEU A 336 8.08 -17.94 2.80
C LEU A 336 7.88 -19.36 2.27
N GLU A 337 8.90 -19.98 1.65
CA GLU A 337 8.84 -21.39 1.23
C GLU A 337 8.54 -22.33 2.41
N GLN A 338 9.21 -22.15 3.56
CA GLN A 338 8.93 -22.92 4.78
C GLN A 338 7.47 -22.73 5.24
N LEU A 339 6.96 -21.50 5.23
CA LEU A 339 5.60 -21.19 5.67
C LEU A 339 4.55 -21.78 4.72
N MET A 340 4.80 -21.80 3.41
CA MET A 340 3.92 -22.46 2.43
C MET A 340 3.83 -23.96 2.71
N GLU A 341 4.95 -24.64 2.90
CA GLU A 341 4.96 -26.09 3.16
C GLU A 341 4.36 -26.46 4.55
N GLN A 342 4.66 -25.67 5.59
CA GLN A 342 4.10 -25.88 6.93
C GLN A 342 2.58 -25.73 7.00
N ASN A 343 2.04 -24.88 6.12
CA ASN A 343 0.61 -24.58 6.08
C ASN A 343 -0.12 -25.19 4.86
N LYS A 344 0.52 -26.14 4.16
CA LYS A 344 -0.10 -26.85 3.02
C LYS A 344 -1.45 -27.45 3.44
N GLY A 345 -2.50 -27.19 2.64
CA GLY A 345 -3.87 -27.63 2.89
C GLY A 345 -4.63 -26.85 3.98
N LYS A 346 -4.04 -25.80 4.55
CA LYS A 346 -4.64 -25.04 5.65
C LYS A 346 -4.80 -23.55 5.34
N ILE A 347 -4.19 -23.05 4.26
CA ILE A 347 -4.15 -21.62 3.97
C ILE A 347 -5.56 -21.09 3.73
N ASP A 348 -6.00 -20.21 4.62
CA ASP A 348 -7.17 -19.36 4.54
C ASP A 348 -6.76 -17.91 4.85
N THR A 349 -7.72 -17.00 4.92
CA THR A 349 -7.44 -15.59 5.23
C THR A 349 -6.82 -15.37 6.62
N ASN A 350 -7.00 -16.26 7.59
CA ASN A 350 -6.41 -16.13 8.93
C ASN A 350 -4.95 -16.60 8.92
N ILE A 351 -4.68 -17.77 8.37
CA ILE A 351 -3.32 -18.25 8.17
C ILE A 351 -2.53 -17.29 7.27
N ALA A 352 -3.16 -16.72 6.24
CA ALA A 352 -2.53 -15.72 5.38
C ALA A 352 -2.07 -14.46 6.14
N LYS A 353 -2.86 -13.99 7.11
CA LYS A 353 -2.47 -12.88 8.02
C LYS A 353 -1.27 -13.25 8.89
N GLU A 354 -1.20 -14.48 9.39
CA GLU A 354 -0.10 -14.98 10.20
C GLU A 354 1.19 -15.09 9.39
N ILE A 355 1.12 -15.65 8.17
CA ILE A 355 2.25 -15.79 7.26
C ILE A 355 2.86 -14.41 6.95
N ILE A 356 2.04 -13.44 6.58
CA ILE A 356 2.56 -12.13 6.18
C ILE A 356 3.02 -11.27 7.36
N ALA A 357 2.67 -11.65 8.58
CA ALA A 357 3.09 -11.02 9.84
C ALA A 357 4.29 -11.71 10.50
N ASP A 358 4.87 -12.74 9.87
CA ASP A 358 5.93 -13.56 10.46
C ASP A 358 7.25 -12.79 10.65
N HIS A 359 7.89 -13.03 11.79
CA HIS A 359 9.15 -12.41 12.21
C HIS A 359 10.29 -13.41 12.47
N TYR A 360 10.16 -14.64 11.96
CA TYR A 360 11.24 -15.59 12.11
C TYR A 360 12.39 -15.29 11.16
N ASP A 361 13.56 -14.97 11.72
CA ASP A 361 14.79 -14.69 11.00
C ASP A 361 15.55 -16.02 10.79
N VAL A 362 15.52 -16.53 9.57
CA VAL A 362 16.15 -17.84 9.24
C VAL A 362 17.67 -17.84 9.39
N TYR A 363 18.32 -16.68 9.25
CA TYR A 363 19.76 -16.56 9.46
C TYR A 363 20.14 -16.66 10.95
N LEU A 364 19.36 -16.00 11.81
CA LEU A 364 19.59 -16.02 13.25
C LEU A 364 18.91 -17.19 13.98
N ASN A 365 18.05 -17.91 13.28
CA ASN A 365 17.26 -19.03 13.81
C ASN A 365 16.43 -18.64 15.05
N LYS A 366 15.76 -17.48 15.01
CA LYS A 366 14.92 -16.95 16.11
C LYS A 366 13.92 -15.91 15.63
N ILE A 367 12.90 -15.61 16.44
CA ILE A 367 12.04 -14.43 16.24
C ILE A 367 12.89 -13.17 16.40
N ASN A 368 12.95 -12.35 15.36
CA ASN A 368 13.77 -11.16 15.31
C ASN A 368 13.23 -10.18 14.24
N PRO A 369 12.27 -9.30 14.57
CA PRO A 369 11.79 -8.29 13.66
C PRO A 369 12.97 -7.51 13.04
N SER A 370 13.16 -7.64 11.74
CA SER A 370 14.28 -7.06 11.01
C SER A 370 13.96 -6.97 9.52
N SER A 371 14.87 -6.43 8.72
CA SER A 371 14.76 -6.41 7.26
C SER A 371 14.65 -7.82 6.62
N ARG A 372 15.08 -8.88 7.31
CA ARG A 372 15.07 -10.27 6.82
C ARG A 372 13.79 -11.04 7.09
N THR A 373 12.79 -10.43 7.69
CA THR A 373 11.53 -11.10 8.05
C THR A 373 10.40 -10.79 7.07
N CYS A 374 9.37 -11.64 6.98
CA CYS A 374 8.24 -11.45 6.08
C CYS A 374 7.51 -10.13 6.34
N CYS A 375 7.25 -9.81 7.62
CA CYS A 375 6.90 -8.46 8.05
C CYS A 375 8.21 -7.73 8.34
N SER A 376 8.69 -6.95 7.38
CA SER A 376 10.02 -6.35 7.42
C SER A 376 10.08 -5.09 8.30
N HIS A 377 11.15 -4.98 9.11
CA HIS A 377 11.38 -3.86 10.04
C HIS A 377 12.83 -3.39 9.98
N TYR A 378 13.12 -2.45 9.07
CA TYR A 378 14.43 -1.79 9.02
C TYR A 378 14.63 -0.83 10.20
N ASP A 379 13.55 -0.22 10.67
CA ASP A 379 13.53 0.67 11.84
C ASP A 379 13.92 -0.03 13.17
N LEU A 380 13.92 -1.35 13.19
CA LEU A 380 14.35 -2.17 14.32
C LEU A 380 15.67 -2.92 14.05
N ASP A 381 16.24 -2.79 12.86
CA ASP A 381 17.43 -3.54 12.44
C ASP A 381 18.70 -2.69 12.59
N ASP A 382 19.53 -3.02 13.58
CA ASP A 382 20.84 -2.39 13.82
C ASP A 382 21.95 -2.92 12.91
N ARG A 383 21.70 -4.02 12.21
CA ARG A 383 22.64 -4.72 11.33
C ARG A 383 22.36 -4.45 9.87
N ALA A 384 22.04 -3.20 9.54
CA ALA A 384 21.69 -2.80 8.18
C ALA A 384 22.77 -3.22 7.15
N PHE A 385 24.04 -3.30 7.54
CA PHE A 385 25.12 -3.79 6.70
C PHE A 385 24.99 -5.29 6.32
N MET A 386 24.21 -6.07 7.09
CA MET A 386 23.92 -7.48 6.77
C MET A 386 22.77 -7.62 5.80
N SER A 387 21.88 -6.64 5.73
CA SER A 387 20.67 -6.66 4.89
C SER A 387 20.82 -5.79 3.64
N GLN A 388 21.64 -4.76 3.68
CA GLN A 388 21.96 -3.89 2.54
C GLN A 388 23.46 -3.93 2.30
N SER A 389 23.90 -4.46 1.15
CA SER A 389 25.32 -4.70 0.88
C SER A 389 26.14 -3.42 0.80
N ASP A 390 25.57 -2.36 0.27
CA ASP A 390 26.35 -1.24 -0.22
C ASP A 390 26.16 0.02 0.62
N ARG A 391 25.07 0.11 1.39
CA ARG A 391 24.75 1.28 2.24
C ARG A 391 24.14 0.86 3.57
N PRO A 392 24.96 0.60 4.58
CA PRO A 392 24.45 0.37 5.93
C PRO A 392 23.67 1.61 6.41
N LYS A 393 22.41 1.43 6.69
CA LYS A 393 21.52 2.46 7.25
C LYS A 393 20.88 1.96 8.54
N PRO A 394 21.66 1.89 9.64
CA PRO A 394 21.15 1.39 10.91
C PRO A 394 19.86 2.10 11.31
N TYR A 395 18.84 1.32 11.69
CA TYR A 395 17.55 1.83 12.10
C TYR A 395 16.92 2.77 11.06
N GLU A 396 17.02 2.43 9.76
CA GLU A 396 16.39 3.25 8.71
C GLU A 396 14.89 3.34 8.97
N PRO A 397 14.27 4.55 8.91
CA PRO A 397 12.83 4.71 9.06
C PRO A 397 12.11 4.15 7.83
N ARG A 398 12.07 2.84 7.76
CA ARG A 398 11.59 2.00 6.67
C ARG A 398 11.07 0.69 7.22
N GLY A 399 10.11 0.07 6.56
CA GLY A 399 9.59 -1.22 6.93
C GLY A 399 8.14 -1.41 6.50
N ALA A 400 7.51 -2.47 7.02
CA ALA A 400 6.12 -2.79 6.71
C ALA A 400 5.17 -1.69 7.16
N LEU A 401 4.30 -1.27 6.25
CA LEU A 401 3.33 -0.19 6.42
C LEU A 401 1.92 -0.74 6.66
N ASP A 402 1.65 -1.92 6.14
CA ASP A 402 0.33 -2.52 6.06
C ASP A 402 0.39 -4.05 6.03
N GLY A 403 -0.78 -4.64 5.91
CA GLY A 403 -0.99 -6.02 5.49
C GLY A 403 -2.28 -6.11 4.70
N ALA A 404 -2.28 -6.91 3.64
CA ALA A 404 -3.40 -7.16 2.76
C ALA A 404 -3.64 -8.65 2.60
N VAL A 405 -4.90 -9.09 2.62
CA VAL A 405 -5.30 -10.48 2.41
C VAL A 405 -6.58 -10.54 1.59
N CYS A 406 -6.61 -11.43 0.61
CA CYS A 406 -7.79 -11.71 -0.19
C CYS A 406 -7.89 -13.21 -0.52
N ASP A 407 -9.10 -13.72 -0.58
CA ASP A 407 -9.42 -15.03 -1.14
C ASP A 407 -10.45 -14.91 -2.27
N SER A 408 -10.73 -16.02 -2.95
CA SER A 408 -11.72 -16.07 -4.03
C SER A 408 -13.12 -15.60 -3.60
N SER A 409 -13.51 -15.83 -2.34
CA SER A 409 -14.82 -15.43 -1.80
C SER A 409 -14.90 -13.92 -1.61
N LEU A 410 -13.84 -13.33 -1.06
CA LEU A 410 -13.71 -11.87 -0.90
C LEU A 410 -13.67 -11.19 -2.26
N ALA A 411 -12.84 -11.68 -3.18
CA ALA A 411 -12.70 -11.11 -4.52
C ALA A 411 -14.01 -11.14 -5.31
N LYS A 412 -14.77 -12.25 -5.24
CA LYS A 412 -16.10 -12.35 -5.84
C LYS A 412 -17.07 -11.26 -5.36
N ASN A 413 -16.87 -10.77 -4.15
CA ASN A 413 -17.63 -9.70 -3.54
C ASN A 413 -16.98 -8.32 -3.67
N MET A 414 -15.96 -8.18 -4.54
CA MET A 414 -15.18 -6.94 -4.68
C MET A 414 -14.72 -6.42 -3.32
N SER A 415 -14.03 -7.26 -2.56
CA SER A 415 -13.61 -6.98 -1.18
C SER A 415 -12.26 -7.62 -0.86
N PHE A 416 -11.59 -7.10 0.15
CA PHE A 416 -10.37 -7.64 0.75
C PHE A 416 -10.24 -7.20 2.21
N ILE A 417 -9.31 -7.78 2.94
CA ILE A 417 -9.04 -7.45 4.34
C ILE A 417 -7.68 -6.78 4.42
N MET A 418 -7.61 -5.59 5.05
CA MET A 418 -6.39 -4.79 5.18
C MET A 418 -6.11 -4.42 6.63
N ARG A 419 -4.84 -4.23 6.97
CA ARG A 419 -4.37 -3.68 8.23
C ARG A 419 -3.42 -2.52 7.97
N TRP A 420 -3.64 -1.37 8.60
CA TRP A 420 -2.72 -0.24 8.58
C TRP A 420 -1.79 -0.27 9.78
N GLY A 421 -0.55 0.17 9.61
CA GLY A 421 0.45 0.26 10.67
C GLY A 421 1.37 -0.96 10.79
N SER A 422 1.46 -1.78 9.79
CA SER A 422 2.17 -3.05 9.60
C SER A 422 1.27 -4.28 9.71
N SER A 423 1.63 -5.37 9.04
CA SER A 423 0.88 -6.63 9.09
C SER A 423 0.92 -7.28 10.49
N CYS A 424 2.02 -7.13 11.21
CA CYS A 424 2.16 -7.63 12.60
C CYS A 424 1.50 -6.73 13.65
N GLY A 425 1.31 -5.43 13.35
CA GLY A 425 0.73 -4.45 14.26
C GLY A 425 1.70 -3.81 15.24
N ILE A 426 3.00 -3.91 15.02
CA ILE A 426 3.98 -3.09 15.76
C ILE A 426 3.72 -1.62 15.41
N ALA A 427 3.47 -0.80 16.43
CA ALA A 427 3.27 0.63 16.27
C ALA A 427 4.61 1.35 16.03
N PHE A 428 4.55 2.46 15.30
CA PHE A 428 5.69 3.37 15.12
C PHE A 428 5.37 4.70 15.80
N ASP A 429 6.20 5.09 16.77
CA ASP A 429 6.18 6.38 17.46
C ASP A 429 7.37 7.21 16.98
N LYS A 430 7.10 8.33 16.30
CA LYS A 430 8.13 9.17 15.69
C LYS A 430 9.02 9.86 16.71
N GLU A 431 8.47 10.28 17.85
CA GLU A 431 9.24 11.02 18.87
C GLU A 431 10.23 10.09 19.58
N ASP A 432 9.76 8.91 19.98
CA ASP A 432 10.62 7.88 20.53
C ASP A 432 11.68 7.42 19.53
N PHE A 433 11.28 7.23 18.26
CA PHE A 433 12.18 6.83 17.19
C PHE A 433 13.33 7.82 16.97
N VAL A 434 13.04 9.11 16.77
CA VAL A 434 14.09 10.13 16.54
C VAL A 434 14.93 10.42 17.77
N LYS A 435 14.37 10.21 18.97
CA LYS A 435 15.11 10.30 20.24
C LYS A 435 16.18 9.19 20.35
N ARG A 436 15.83 7.98 19.96
CA ARG A 436 16.76 6.83 20.00
C ARG A 436 17.74 6.82 18.82
N ASN A 437 17.36 7.40 17.69
CA ASN A 437 18.10 7.34 16.43
C ASN A 437 18.47 8.73 15.92
N ALA A 438 19.46 9.37 16.56
CA ALA A 438 19.86 10.76 16.31
C ALA A 438 20.23 11.04 14.83
N GLN A 439 20.76 10.04 14.10
CA GLN A 439 21.11 10.11 12.69
C GLN A 439 19.89 10.38 11.79
N TRP A 440 18.67 10.06 12.25
CA TRP A 440 17.41 10.27 11.53
C TRP A 440 16.61 11.48 12.04
N LYS A 441 17.17 12.28 12.96
CA LYS A 441 16.47 13.42 13.59
C LYS A 441 15.90 14.41 12.56
N ARG A 442 16.55 14.59 11.41
CA ARG A 442 16.09 15.48 10.34
C ARG A 442 14.74 15.08 9.73
N PHE A 443 14.34 13.80 9.86
CA PHE A 443 13.06 13.28 9.40
C PHE A 443 11.89 13.55 10.38
N GLY A 444 12.21 13.80 11.66
CA GLY A 444 11.20 13.95 12.71
C GLY A 444 10.05 14.91 12.40
N PRO A 445 10.30 16.10 11.82
CA PRO A 445 9.24 17.04 11.44
C PRO A 445 8.26 16.50 10.38
N TYR A 446 8.69 15.54 9.60
CA TYR A 446 7.94 15.00 8.45
C TYR A 446 7.31 13.64 8.71
N LEU A 447 7.80 12.87 9.68
CA LEU A 447 7.27 11.57 10.03
C LEU A 447 5.94 11.69 10.78
N HIS A 448 5.04 10.73 10.52
CA HIS A 448 3.78 10.56 11.25
C HIS A 448 3.82 9.30 12.12
N ASP A 449 3.14 9.34 13.26
CA ASP A 449 2.90 8.15 14.05
C ASP A 449 2.02 7.16 13.30
N ARG A 450 2.32 5.86 13.42
CA ARG A 450 1.48 4.78 12.92
C ARG A 450 1.09 3.86 14.06
N GLN A 451 -0.11 4.05 14.56
CA GLN A 451 -0.67 3.19 15.59
C GLN A 451 -1.11 1.85 14.99
N SER A 452 -0.98 0.78 15.75
CA SER A 452 -1.52 -0.52 15.38
C SER A 452 -3.02 -0.45 15.16
N GLN A 453 -3.48 -0.88 13.98
CA GLN A 453 -4.89 -0.92 13.63
C GLN A 453 -5.38 -2.37 13.54
N PRO A 454 -6.67 -2.63 13.72
CA PRO A 454 -7.23 -3.96 13.52
C PRO A 454 -7.30 -4.31 12.02
N TRP A 455 -7.23 -5.60 11.70
CA TRP A 455 -7.59 -6.12 10.38
C TRP A 455 -9.01 -5.71 10.01
N THR A 456 -9.19 -5.09 8.87
CA THR A 456 -10.41 -4.38 8.49
C THR A 456 -10.86 -4.84 7.10
N LEU A 457 -12.11 -5.31 7.01
CA LEU A 457 -12.74 -5.62 5.73
C LEU A 457 -13.11 -4.32 4.99
N PHE A 458 -12.68 -4.22 3.74
CA PHE A 458 -13.12 -3.23 2.76
C PHE A 458 -13.88 -3.90 1.63
N LYS A 459 -14.94 -3.23 1.18
CA LYS A 459 -15.80 -3.70 0.12
C LYS A 459 -16.23 -2.52 -0.75
N SER A 460 -16.45 -2.76 -2.03
CA SER A 460 -17.09 -1.78 -2.90
C SER A 460 -18.42 -1.27 -2.31
N ASN A 461 -18.69 0.02 -2.41
CA ASN A 461 -19.87 0.70 -1.81
C ASN A 461 -19.93 0.65 -0.27
N GLU A 462 -18.79 0.65 0.43
CA GLU A 462 -18.66 0.51 1.89
C GLU A 462 -19.62 1.41 2.71
N LYS A 463 -19.95 2.59 2.21
CA LYS A 463 -20.77 3.60 2.92
C LYS A 463 -22.14 3.10 3.38
N TYR A 464 -22.81 2.26 2.62
CA TYR A 464 -24.16 1.78 2.96
C TYR A 464 -24.19 0.87 4.19
N ILE A 465 -23.12 0.16 4.44
CA ILE A 465 -23.00 -0.76 5.58
C ILE A 465 -22.80 0.01 6.89
N PHE A 466 -22.07 1.13 6.86
CA PHE A 466 -21.70 1.91 8.04
C PHE A 466 -22.82 2.75 8.63
N GLN A 467 -23.60 3.46 7.82
CA GLN A 467 -24.68 4.31 8.31
C GLN A 467 -25.74 3.50 9.08
N ASN A 468 -26.03 2.28 8.64
CA ASN A 468 -26.97 1.41 9.32
C ASN A 468 -26.44 0.87 10.67
N LYS A 469 -25.15 0.57 10.80
CA LYS A 469 -24.54 0.13 12.07
C LYS A 469 -24.43 1.27 13.08
N THR A 470 -23.98 2.45 12.65
CA THR A 470 -23.85 3.62 13.53
C THR A 470 -25.20 4.08 14.06
N ASN A 471 -26.23 4.09 13.22
CA ASN A 471 -27.60 4.41 13.63
C ASN A 471 -28.19 3.36 14.59
N LYS A 472 -27.84 2.08 14.41
CA LYS A 472 -28.28 1.00 15.30
C LYS A 472 -27.59 1.09 16.67
N ILE A 473 -26.29 1.38 16.70
CA ILE A 473 -25.51 1.59 17.94
C ILE A 473 -25.99 2.84 18.68
N ASN A 474 -26.22 3.96 17.98
CA ASN A 474 -26.72 5.18 18.58
C ASN A 474 -28.14 5.01 19.12
N LYS A 475 -28.99 4.21 18.47
CA LYS A 475 -30.35 3.89 18.94
C LYS A 475 -30.30 3.00 20.19
N ILE A 476 -29.39 2.00 20.23
CA ILE A 476 -29.16 1.14 21.40
C ILE A 476 -28.60 1.95 22.58
N ASN A 477 -27.64 2.83 22.34
CA ASN A 477 -27.07 3.70 23.37
C ASN A 477 -28.09 4.70 23.93
N LYS A 478 -29.01 5.21 23.10
CA LYS A 478 -30.09 6.09 23.53
C LYS A 478 -31.11 5.33 24.39
N ILE A 479 -31.47 4.09 24.03
CA ILE A 479 -32.35 3.21 24.81
C ILE A 479 -31.71 2.85 26.16
N ASN A 480 -30.41 2.50 26.17
CA ASN A 480 -29.69 2.19 27.39
C ASN A 480 -29.57 3.40 28.33
N LYS A 481 -29.44 4.61 27.81
CA LYS A 481 -29.41 5.85 28.59
C LYS A 481 -30.81 6.14 29.21
N ILE A 482 -31.90 5.92 28.48
CA ILE A 482 -33.27 6.04 28.98
C ILE A 482 -33.53 5.01 30.07
N ASN A 483 -33.17 3.75 29.86
CA ASN A 483 -33.34 2.69 30.84
C ASN A 483 -32.52 2.92 32.14
N LYS A 484 -31.35 3.54 32.05
CA LYS A 484 -30.53 3.92 33.21
C LYS A 484 -31.19 5.06 34.02
N ILE A 485 -31.77 6.04 33.35
CA ILE A 485 -32.54 7.14 34.00
C ILE A 485 -33.78 6.61 34.68
N THR A 486 -34.53 5.72 34.03
CA THR A 486 -35.76 5.10 34.59
C THR A 486 -35.46 4.22 35.82
N LYS A 487 -34.34 3.47 35.80
CA LYS A 487 -33.87 2.70 36.98
C LYS A 487 -33.48 3.60 38.15
N THR A 488 -32.80 4.73 37.87
CA THR A 488 -32.38 5.68 38.92
C THR A 488 -33.58 6.38 39.56
N THR A 489 -34.62 6.69 38.77
CA THR A 489 -35.88 7.30 39.23
C THR A 489 -36.68 6.31 40.05
N ARG A 490 -36.77 5.03 39.63
CA ARG A 490 -37.45 3.97 40.39
C ARG A 490 -36.77 3.70 41.75
N ASN A 491 -35.44 3.67 41.79
CA ASN A 491 -34.69 3.48 43.03
C ASN A 491 -34.82 4.68 44.01
N LYS A 492 -34.96 5.92 43.51
CA LYS A 492 -35.26 7.08 44.37
C LYS A 492 -36.65 7.01 44.97
N THR A 493 -37.68 6.58 44.19
CA THR A 493 -39.05 6.43 44.67
C THR A 493 -39.21 5.32 45.68
N THR A 494 -38.48 4.21 45.54
CA THR A 494 -38.47 3.09 46.49
C THR A 494 -37.75 3.46 47.79
N ARG A 495 -36.65 4.23 47.72
CA ARG A 495 -35.91 4.71 48.89
C ARG A 495 -36.75 5.71 49.72
N ASN A 496 -37.51 6.59 49.08
CA ASN A 496 -38.42 7.52 49.79
C ASN A 496 -39.62 6.85 50.45
N LYS A 497 -40.12 5.71 49.90
CA LYS A 497 -41.19 4.92 50.53
C LYS A 497 -40.68 4.17 51.75
N THR A 498 -39.44 3.63 51.71
CA THR A 498 -38.84 2.88 52.84
C THR A 498 -38.47 3.82 53.99
N THR A 499 -38.09 5.05 53.74
CA THR A 499 -37.78 6.05 54.78
C THR A 499 -39.04 6.57 55.45
N ARG A 500 -40.18 6.71 54.73
CA ARG A 500 -41.49 7.10 55.33
C ARG A 500 -42.06 6.01 56.24
N ASN A 501 -41.93 4.73 55.92
CA ASN A 501 -42.40 3.62 56.74
C ASN A 501 -41.55 3.39 58.00
N LYS A 502 -40.25 3.79 58.02
CA LYS A 502 -39.41 3.74 59.23
C LYS A 502 -39.72 4.85 60.22
N THR A 503 -40.15 6.02 59.76
CA THR A 503 -40.51 7.16 60.63
C THR A 503 -41.89 6.95 61.31
N THR A 504 -42.82 6.17 60.71
CA THR A 504 -44.12 5.86 61.31
C THR A 504 -44.02 4.72 62.33
N ARG A 505 -43.04 3.80 62.21
CA ARG A 505 -42.83 2.72 63.19
C ARG A 505 -42.17 3.17 64.50
N ASN A 506 -41.34 4.23 64.47
CA ASN A 506 -40.69 4.77 65.66
C ASN A 506 -41.56 5.73 66.50
N LYS A 507 -42.79 6.06 66.06
CA LYS A 507 -43.71 6.87 66.84
C LYS A 507 -44.71 6.05 67.65
N THR A 508 -44.86 4.73 67.38
CA THR A 508 -45.80 3.85 68.08
C THR A 508 -45.17 3.07 69.25
N THR A 509 -43.86 3.13 69.45
CA THR A 509 -43.13 2.40 70.53
C THR A 509 -42.71 3.32 71.67
N ARG A 510 -43.24 4.55 71.82
CA ARG A 510 -42.88 5.45 72.92
C ARG A 510 -44.04 5.82 73.84
N ASN A 511 -45.19 5.16 73.75
CA ASN A 511 -46.36 5.42 74.61
C ASN A 511 -46.85 4.21 75.48
N GLU A 512 -45.98 3.23 75.78
CA GLU A 512 -46.31 2.22 76.78
C GLU A 512 -45.07 1.98 77.65
N ILE A 513 -44.84 2.86 78.65
CA ILE A 513 -44.31 2.63 80.00
C ILE A 513 -44.60 3.88 80.81
N LYS A 514 -45.76 3.87 81.44
CA LYS A 514 -46.04 4.30 82.81
C LYS A 514 -47.28 3.60 83.28
#